data_5316bc953b92252052c5cccbbaf920cc
#
_entry.id   5316bc953b92252052c5cccbbaf920cc
#
_cell.length_a   1.000
_cell.length_b   1.000
_cell.length_c   1.000
_cell.angle_alpha   90.00
_cell.angle_beta   90.00
_cell.angle_gamma   90.00
#
_symmetry.space_group_name_H-M   'P 1'
#
loop_
_entity.id
_entity.type
_entity.pdbx_description
1 polymer ?
#
loop_
_entity_poly.entity_id
_entity_poly.type
_entity_poly.pdbx_seq_one_letter_code
_entity_poly.pdbx_strand_id
1 'polypeptide(L)'
;MSSTKPIQLGLCCLNIELRERKPSVFASRKVIVRTIQEKGIDILKEKIIQNLNDILTMMDWNEANGIKVFRLSSELFPHKSNIKVEDYDFDFAKEILMQIGRKAALLGQRLTFHPGQYNVVGTPDTKSFEQTIRDLSYHADVLDLMNCNQNSVMVVHGGGVYGDKEKTKDRWCEQFKLLPENVQKRLVLENCERCFSIQDCLDIAKRIQIPVVFDTHHYDCYVKLHPHEQMEKPDYYIPKILETWKVRNIKPKFHVSEQGSGRVGHHSDYIETIPEYLLSIPLKYNTEIDIMIEAKKKEKAIKKLYEKYPFLNCKNKQKIKLKINPRKKVSIKEGATKKLNKKIIKIISKKKRLLQQ
;
A
#
# COMPACT_ATOMS: atom_id res chain seq x y z
N MET A 1 14.44 16.52 -23.81
CA MET A 1 13.10 15.97 -23.54
C MET A 1 12.98 15.74 -22.05
N SER A 2 12.13 16.50 -21.37
CA SER A 2 11.88 16.31 -19.93
C SER A 2 11.32 14.91 -19.69
N SER A 3 11.99 14.12 -18.86
CA SER A 3 11.50 12.80 -18.45
C SER A 3 10.21 12.99 -17.66
N THR A 4 9.07 12.63 -18.24
CA THR A 4 7.79 12.67 -17.50
C THR A 4 7.90 11.80 -16.24
N LYS A 5 7.47 12.35 -15.11
CA LYS A 5 7.43 11.62 -13.83
C LYS A 5 6.57 10.36 -13.97
N PRO A 6 6.93 9.24 -13.35
CA PRO A 6 6.19 7.98 -13.52
C PRO A 6 4.85 7.96 -12.80
N ILE A 7 3.89 7.24 -13.39
CA ILE A 7 2.74 6.66 -12.71
C ILE A 7 3.06 5.20 -12.47
N GLN A 8 2.80 4.68 -11.27
CA GLN A 8 2.99 3.28 -10.94
C GLN A 8 1.66 2.67 -10.48
N LEU A 9 1.28 1.53 -11.08
CA LEU A 9 0.10 0.79 -10.65
C LEU A 9 0.42 -0.11 -9.46
N GLY A 10 -0.56 -0.25 -8.55
CA GLY A 10 -0.44 -1.03 -7.33
C GLY A 10 -1.38 -2.23 -7.29
N LEU A 11 -0.89 -3.34 -6.72
CA LEU A 11 -1.64 -4.58 -6.48
C LEU A 11 -2.25 -4.58 -5.07
N CYS A 12 -3.56 -4.91 -4.99
CA CYS A 12 -4.30 -5.03 -3.74
C CYS A 12 -4.22 -6.44 -3.15
N CYS A 13 -3.41 -6.65 -2.14
CA CYS A 13 -3.38 -7.72 -1.16
C CYS A 13 -3.23 -9.15 -1.70
N LEU A 14 -3.79 -9.48 -2.83
CA LEU A 14 -3.94 -10.81 -3.39
C LEU A 14 -3.47 -10.87 -4.84
N ASN A 15 -2.90 -12.02 -5.21
CA ASN A 15 -2.60 -12.38 -6.59
C ASN A 15 -3.31 -13.70 -6.91
N ILE A 16 -4.24 -13.67 -7.86
CA ILE A 16 -5.07 -14.82 -8.20
C ILE A 16 -4.24 -15.93 -8.83
N GLU A 17 -3.35 -15.59 -9.77
CA GLU A 17 -2.45 -16.57 -10.41
C GLU A 17 -1.61 -17.33 -9.38
N LEU A 18 -1.05 -16.63 -8.39
CA LEU A 18 -0.26 -17.23 -7.34
C LEU A 18 -1.12 -18.06 -6.38
N ARG A 19 -2.32 -17.60 -6.08
CA ARG A 19 -3.25 -18.30 -5.19
C ARG A 19 -3.73 -19.61 -5.79
N GLU A 20 -3.87 -19.68 -7.12
CA GLU A 20 -4.29 -20.89 -7.84
C GLU A 20 -3.15 -21.92 -8.01
N ARG A 21 -1.92 -21.60 -7.69
CA ARG A 21 -0.79 -22.53 -7.73
C ARG A 21 -0.90 -23.64 -6.67
N LYS A 22 -0.13 -24.69 -6.85
CA LYS A 22 0.06 -25.77 -5.87
C LYS A 22 1.56 -25.89 -5.54
N PRO A 23 2.00 -25.56 -4.32
CA PRO A 23 1.22 -25.00 -3.20
C PRO A 23 0.70 -23.58 -3.48
N SER A 24 -0.46 -23.24 -2.90
CA SER A 24 -1.08 -21.94 -3.03
C SER A 24 -0.29 -20.85 -2.30
N VAL A 25 -0.05 -19.71 -2.96
CA VAL A 25 0.69 -18.55 -2.44
C VAL A 25 -0.25 -17.38 -2.18
N PHE A 26 -0.43 -17.01 -0.92
CA PHE A 26 -1.24 -15.87 -0.47
C PHE A 26 -0.93 -15.52 1.00
N ALA A 27 -1.10 -14.26 1.40
CA ALA A 27 -0.65 -13.74 2.68
C ALA A 27 -1.80 -13.33 3.63
N SER A 28 -2.86 -14.16 3.67
CA SER A 28 -4.04 -13.91 4.53
C SER A 28 -4.59 -15.20 5.15
N ARG A 29 -3.71 -16.14 5.50
CA ARG A 29 -4.09 -17.34 6.25
C ARG A 29 -4.47 -16.95 7.66
N LYS A 30 -5.54 -17.56 8.15
CA LYS A 30 -6.07 -17.35 9.50
C LYS A 30 -6.17 -18.66 10.25
N VAL A 31 -6.34 -18.53 11.56
CA VAL A 31 -6.74 -19.62 12.48
C VAL A 31 -7.94 -19.10 13.25
N ILE A 32 -8.98 -19.90 13.42
CA ILE A 32 -10.14 -19.50 14.24
C ILE A 32 -9.78 -19.53 15.73
N VAL A 33 -10.39 -18.64 16.51
CA VAL A 33 -10.10 -18.47 17.94
C VAL A 33 -10.18 -19.81 18.70
N ARG A 34 -11.22 -20.61 18.45
CA ARG A 34 -11.37 -21.94 19.07
C ARG A 34 -10.16 -22.85 18.85
N THR A 35 -9.60 -22.87 17.64
CA THR A 35 -8.42 -23.71 17.35
C THR A 35 -7.17 -23.20 18.09
N ILE A 36 -7.03 -21.88 18.28
CA ILE A 36 -5.94 -21.30 19.06
C ILE A 36 -6.08 -21.72 20.54
N GLN A 37 -7.31 -21.69 21.08
CA GLN A 37 -7.59 -22.10 22.45
C GLN A 37 -7.32 -23.61 22.68
N GLU A 38 -7.61 -24.45 21.70
CA GLU A 38 -7.42 -25.90 21.78
C GLU A 38 -5.95 -26.33 21.54
N LYS A 39 -5.20 -25.64 20.67
CA LYS A 39 -3.87 -26.09 20.19
C LYS A 39 -2.72 -25.13 20.56
N GLY A 40 -3.02 -24.02 21.21
CA GLY A 40 -2.04 -22.99 21.57
C GLY A 40 -1.75 -21.99 20.46
N ILE A 41 -1.02 -20.94 20.83
CA ILE A 41 -0.71 -19.79 19.97
C ILE A 41 0.26 -20.13 18.83
N ASP A 42 1.06 -21.18 18.96
CA ASP A 42 2.10 -21.51 17.97
C ASP A 42 1.51 -21.87 16.60
N ILE A 43 0.31 -22.48 16.56
CA ILE A 43 -0.38 -22.74 15.29
C ILE A 43 -0.68 -21.44 14.52
N LEU A 44 -0.95 -20.34 15.23
CA LEU A 44 -1.14 -19.03 14.64
C LEU A 44 0.18 -18.45 14.12
N LYS A 45 1.25 -18.56 14.93
CA LYS A 45 2.61 -18.09 14.54
C LYS A 45 3.09 -18.79 13.28
N GLU A 46 2.86 -20.10 13.14
CA GLU A 46 3.16 -20.86 11.91
C GLU A 46 2.44 -20.29 10.69
N LYS A 47 1.16 -19.91 10.81
CA LYS A 47 0.40 -19.31 9.70
C LYS A 47 0.91 -17.91 9.35
N ILE A 48 1.34 -17.15 10.34
CA ILE A 48 1.98 -15.86 10.13
C ILE A 48 3.28 -16.01 9.35
N ILE A 49 4.15 -16.94 9.72
CA ILE A 49 5.39 -17.22 9.00
C ILE A 49 5.11 -17.65 7.55
N GLN A 50 4.07 -18.47 7.32
CA GLN A 50 3.64 -18.82 5.96
C GLN A 50 3.19 -17.58 5.17
N ASN A 51 2.38 -16.69 5.78
CA ASN A 51 1.97 -15.43 5.16
C ASN A 51 3.17 -14.57 4.76
N LEU A 52 4.16 -14.42 5.66
CA LEU A 52 5.35 -13.60 5.43
C LEU A 52 6.25 -14.17 4.32
N ASN A 53 6.44 -15.51 4.27
CA ASN A 53 7.17 -16.16 3.18
C ASN A 53 6.49 -15.95 1.83
N ASP A 54 5.17 -15.99 1.81
CA ASP A 54 4.39 -15.77 0.59
C ASP A 54 4.45 -14.32 0.12
N ILE A 55 4.59 -13.32 1.01
CA ILE A 55 4.89 -11.94 0.63
C ILE A 55 6.18 -11.87 -0.19
N LEU A 56 7.24 -12.57 0.19
CA LEU A 56 8.50 -12.57 -0.58
C LEU A 56 8.29 -13.10 -2.01
N THR A 57 7.51 -14.17 -2.15
CA THR A 57 7.14 -14.75 -3.46
C THR A 57 6.27 -13.79 -4.28
N MET A 58 5.29 -13.13 -3.63
CA MET A 58 4.44 -12.14 -4.30
C MET A 58 5.24 -10.93 -4.77
N MET A 59 6.25 -10.49 -4.01
CA MET A 59 7.14 -9.40 -4.40
C MET A 59 7.99 -9.75 -5.63
N ASP A 60 8.49 -10.98 -5.74
CA ASP A 60 9.20 -11.45 -6.94
C ASP A 60 8.28 -11.45 -8.16
N TRP A 61 7.05 -11.91 -7.97
CA TRP A 61 6.05 -11.90 -9.04
C TRP A 61 5.71 -10.47 -9.47
N ASN A 62 5.53 -9.55 -8.52
CA ASN A 62 5.29 -8.13 -8.79
C ASN A 62 6.44 -7.52 -9.61
N GLU A 63 7.68 -7.76 -9.20
CA GLU A 63 8.88 -7.32 -9.93
C GLU A 63 8.91 -7.88 -11.34
N ALA A 64 8.64 -9.20 -11.48
CA ALA A 64 8.56 -9.87 -12.77
C ALA A 64 7.46 -9.32 -13.69
N ASN A 65 6.45 -8.63 -13.19
CA ASN A 65 5.34 -8.08 -13.94
C ASN A 65 5.30 -6.53 -13.97
N GLY A 66 6.33 -5.84 -13.45
CA GLY A 66 6.44 -4.38 -13.50
C GLY A 66 5.54 -3.65 -12.51
N ILE A 67 5.09 -4.31 -11.45
CA ILE A 67 4.27 -3.74 -10.37
C ILE A 67 5.21 -3.28 -9.26
N LYS A 68 5.14 -2.00 -8.89
CA LYS A 68 6.04 -1.37 -7.92
C LYS A 68 5.35 -0.89 -6.64
N VAL A 69 4.03 -1.04 -6.55
CA VAL A 69 3.26 -0.72 -5.35
C VAL A 69 2.48 -1.95 -4.92
N PHE A 70 2.61 -2.31 -3.66
CA PHE A 70 1.97 -3.51 -3.13
C PHE A 70 1.27 -3.19 -1.80
N ARG A 71 -0.06 -3.34 -1.78
CA ARG A 71 -0.85 -3.29 -0.56
C ARG A 71 -0.81 -4.64 0.13
N LEU A 72 -0.20 -4.72 1.29
CA LEU A 72 -0.17 -5.89 2.14
C LEU A 72 -1.57 -6.18 2.70
N SER A 73 -1.86 -7.44 2.99
CA SER A 73 -3.12 -7.80 3.64
C SER A 73 -3.16 -7.29 5.07
N SER A 74 -4.26 -6.69 5.50
CA SER A 74 -4.54 -6.37 6.91
C SER A 74 -4.69 -7.63 7.78
N GLU A 75 -4.76 -8.80 7.17
CA GLU A 75 -4.79 -10.11 7.86
C GLU A 75 -3.40 -10.78 7.90
N LEU A 76 -2.33 -10.01 7.70
CA LEU A 76 -0.96 -10.54 7.70
C LEU A 76 -0.59 -11.14 9.07
N PHE A 77 -1.04 -10.50 10.15
CA PHE A 77 -0.95 -10.94 11.53
C PHE A 77 -2.35 -11.12 12.12
N PRO A 78 -3.02 -12.26 11.87
CA PRO A 78 -4.39 -12.48 12.31
C PRO A 78 -4.50 -12.39 13.84
N HIS A 79 -5.58 -11.78 14.29
CA HIS A 79 -5.89 -11.61 15.72
C HIS A 79 -4.92 -10.71 16.52
N LYS A 80 -3.93 -10.05 15.92
CA LYS A 80 -2.98 -9.22 16.69
C LYS A 80 -3.65 -8.12 17.51
N SER A 81 -4.75 -7.56 17.01
CA SER A 81 -5.55 -6.57 17.74
C SER A 81 -6.75 -7.16 18.49
N ASN A 82 -6.96 -8.48 18.45
CA ASN A 82 -8.14 -9.13 19.03
C ASN A 82 -7.93 -9.48 20.52
N ILE A 83 -8.61 -8.75 21.40
CA ILE A 83 -8.54 -8.96 22.87
C ILE A 83 -9.00 -10.35 23.37
N LYS A 84 -9.64 -11.16 22.52
CA LYS A 84 -10.08 -12.53 22.85
C LYS A 84 -9.00 -13.59 22.60
N VAL A 85 -7.86 -13.18 22.06
CA VAL A 85 -6.70 -14.02 21.80
C VAL A 85 -5.56 -13.52 22.65
N GLU A 86 -4.76 -14.43 23.20
CA GLU A 86 -3.53 -14.09 23.91
C GLU A 86 -2.65 -13.20 23.00
N ASP A 87 -2.14 -12.09 23.55
CA ASP A 87 -1.24 -11.23 22.79
C ASP A 87 0.08 -11.97 22.55
N TYR A 88 0.68 -11.69 21.40
CA TYR A 88 1.96 -12.25 20.98
C TYR A 88 2.86 -11.15 20.45
N ASP A 89 4.16 -11.22 20.74
CA ASP A 89 5.16 -10.30 20.20
C ASP A 89 5.45 -10.57 18.70
N PHE A 90 6.39 -9.82 18.15
CA PHE A 90 6.85 -9.98 16.76
C PHE A 90 8.22 -10.69 16.67
N ASP A 91 8.82 -11.11 17.79
CA ASP A 91 10.20 -11.61 17.80
C ASP A 91 10.39 -12.83 16.88
N PHE A 92 9.42 -13.77 16.87
CA PHE A 92 9.44 -14.94 15.99
C PHE A 92 9.40 -14.58 14.49
N ALA A 93 8.95 -13.38 14.13
CA ALA A 93 8.77 -12.90 12.76
C ALA A 93 9.78 -11.80 12.36
N LYS A 94 10.60 -11.31 13.29
CA LYS A 94 11.45 -10.14 13.10
C LYS A 94 12.43 -10.28 11.93
N GLU A 95 13.10 -11.43 11.81
CA GLU A 95 14.07 -11.64 10.74
C GLU A 95 13.43 -11.63 9.35
N ILE A 96 12.28 -12.28 9.19
CA ILE A 96 11.58 -12.31 7.90
C ILE A 96 10.94 -10.95 7.57
N LEU A 97 10.48 -10.18 8.55
CA LEU A 97 10.02 -8.80 8.36
C LEU A 97 11.15 -7.92 7.84
N MET A 98 12.34 -7.98 8.47
CA MET A 98 13.53 -7.28 7.98
C MET A 98 13.93 -7.72 6.56
N GLN A 99 13.80 -9.00 6.24
CA GLN A 99 14.07 -9.52 4.90
C GLN A 99 13.09 -8.95 3.86
N ILE A 100 11.80 -8.88 4.18
CA ILE A 100 10.77 -8.25 3.33
C ILE A 100 11.12 -6.78 3.07
N GLY A 101 11.47 -6.03 4.11
CA GLY A 101 11.83 -4.63 3.99
C GLY A 101 13.10 -4.41 3.15
N ARG A 102 14.17 -5.19 3.37
CA ARG A 102 15.37 -5.17 2.53
C ARG A 102 15.05 -5.46 1.07
N LYS A 103 14.18 -6.45 0.81
CA LYS A 103 13.73 -6.79 -0.54
C LYS A 103 12.91 -5.67 -1.17
N ALA A 104 12.01 -5.04 -0.41
CA ALA A 104 11.24 -3.89 -0.88
C ALA A 104 12.15 -2.73 -1.33
N ALA A 105 13.15 -2.40 -0.51
CA ALA A 105 14.13 -1.38 -0.83
C ALA A 105 14.96 -1.74 -2.08
N LEU A 106 15.45 -2.98 -2.18
CA LEU A 106 16.23 -3.47 -3.32
C LEU A 106 15.44 -3.41 -4.63
N LEU A 107 14.18 -3.82 -4.61
CA LEU A 107 13.30 -3.87 -5.78
C LEU A 107 12.62 -2.52 -6.07
N GLY A 108 12.76 -1.53 -5.20
CA GLY A 108 12.04 -0.26 -5.28
C GLY A 108 10.52 -0.45 -5.24
N GLN A 109 10.02 -1.42 -4.46
CA GLN A 109 8.60 -1.65 -4.26
C GLN A 109 8.12 -0.90 -3.01
N ARG A 110 7.04 -0.13 -3.16
CA ARG A 110 6.37 0.55 -2.06
C ARG A 110 5.35 -0.39 -1.42
N LEU A 111 5.56 -0.74 -0.16
CA LEU A 111 4.61 -1.51 0.64
C LEU A 111 3.66 -0.57 1.37
N THR A 112 2.36 -0.88 1.41
CA THR A 112 1.35 -0.09 2.09
C THR A 112 0.34 -1.00 2.78
N PHE A 113 -0.42 -0.47 3.74
CA PHE A 113 -1.59 -1.13 4.30
C PHE A 113 -2.88 -0.36 4.01
N HIS A 114 -3.98 -1.06 4.16
CA HIS A 114 -5.31 -0.51 4.26
C HIS A 114 -6.03 -1.26 5.39
N PRO A 115 -5.85 -0.81 6.65
CA PRO A 115 -6.53 -1.41 7.80
C PRO A 115 -8.02 -1.54 7.58
N GLY A 116 -8.64 -2.54 8.22
CA GLY A 116 -10.05 -2.85 8.02
C GLY A 116 -10.97 -1.66 8.33
N GLN A 117 -12.13 -1.61 7.68
CA GLN A 117 -13.10 -0.51 7.79
C GLN A 117 -13.68 -0.27 9.21
N TYR A 118 -13.42 -1.18 10.13
CA TYR A 118 -13.79 -1.04 11.55
C TYR A 118 -12.84 -0.09 12.31
N ASN A 119 -11.74 0.31 11.71
CA ASN A 119 -10.84 1.33 12.25
C ASN A 119 -11.44 2.71 12.02
N VAL A 120 -12.03 3.28 13.04
CA VAL A 120 -12.80 4.53 12.98
C VAL A 120 -12.20 5.55 13.94
N VAL A 121 -11.29 6.37 13.46
CA VAL A 121 -10.63 7.39 14.28
C VAL A 121 -11.64 8.39 14.87
N GLY A 122 -12.70 8.76 14.15
CA GLY A 122 -13.72 9.72 14.62
C GLY A 122 -14.85 9.10 15.44
N THR A 123 -14.74 7.88 15.95
CA THR A 123 -15.81 7.23 16.73
C THR A 123 -16.05 7.92 18.08
N PRO A 124 -17.31 8.10 18.54
CA PRO A 124 -17.60 8.58 19.88
C PRO A 124 -17.46 7.48 20.97
N ASP A 125 -17.37 6.21 20.56
CA ASP A 125 -17.24 5.08 21.47
C ASP A 125 -15.79 4.81 21.84
N THR A 126 -15.48 4.93 23.13
CA THR A 126 -14.12 4.77 23.66
C THR A 126 -13.54 3.38 23.37
N LYS A 127 -14.35 2.33 23.51
CA LYS A 127 -13.89 0.94 23.26
C LYS A 127 -13.52 0.73 21.79
N SER A 128 -14.34 1.27 20.88
CA SER A 128 -14.04 1.24 19.44
C SER A 128 -12.79 2.05 19.11
N PHE A 129 -12.55 3.16 19.78
CA PHE A 129 -11.34 3.95 19.59
C PHE A 129 -10.09 3.22 20.11
N GLU A 130 -10.16 2.63 21.31
CA GLU A 130 -9.08 1.78 21.83
C GLU A 130 -8.76 0.59 20.91
N GLN A 131 -9.80 -0.05 20.34
CA GLN A 131 -9.61 -1.11 19.35
C GLN A 131 -8.93 -0.58 18.09
N THR A 132 -9.32 0.61 17.63
CA THR A 132 -8.70 1.30 16.49
C THR A 132 -7.22 1.59 16.77
N ILE A 133 -6.88 2.09 17.96
CA ILE A 133 -5.47 2.32 18.35
C ILE A 133 -4.68 1.00 18.27
N ARG A 134 -5.17 -0.09 18.88
CA ARG A 134 -4.49 -1.39 18.84
C ARG A 134 -4.25 -1.89 17.43
N ASP A 135 -5.27 -1.79 16.58
CA ASP A 135 -5.18 -2.29 15.20
C ASP A 135 -4.23 -1.45 14.35
N LEU A 136 -4.33 -0.12 14.42
CA LEU A 136 -3.43 0.78 13.70
C LEU A 136 -1.99 0.66 14.18
N SER A 137 -1.77 0.49 15.50
CA SER A 137 -0.44 0.34 16.09
C SER A 137 0.27 -0.88 15.50
N TYR A 138 -0.36 -2.06 15.50
CA TYR A 138 0.34 -3.23 14.97
C TYR A 138 0.68 -3.11 13.48
N HIS A 139 -0.16 -2.46 12.68
CA HIS A 139 0.14 -2.21 11.28
C HIS A 139 1.36 -1.28 11.10
N ALA A 140 1.46 -0.25 11.94
CA ALA A 140 2.59 0.67 11.94
C ALA A 140 3.88 -0.05 12.39
N ASP A 141 3.80 -0.84 13.48
CA ASP A 141 4.92 -1.60 14.03
C ASP A 141 5.48 -2.62 13.01
N VAL A 142 4.60 -3.28 12.25
CA VAL A 142 5.02 -4.20 11.17
C VAL A 142 5.81 -3.45 10.08
N LEU A 143 5.37 -2.25 9.67
CA LEU A 143 6.12 -1.43 8.71
C LEU A 143 7.44 -0.91 9.27
N ASP A 144 7.50 -0.62 10.57
CA ASP A 144 8.71 -0.19 11.26
C ASP A 144 9.72 -1.35 11.37
N LEU A 145 9.27 -2.56 11.73
CA LEU A 145 10.08 -3.77 11.75
C LEU A 145 10.62 -4.17 10.37
N MET A 146 9.87 -3.86 9.30
CA MET A 146 10.35 -3.96 7.93
C MET A 146 11.34 -2.85 7.56
N ASN A 147 11.60 -1.88 8.43
CA ASN A 147 12.39 -0.68 8.15
C ASN A 147 11.89 0.09 6.92
N CYS A 148 10.57 0.15 6.76
CA CYS A 148 9.93 0.89 5.69
C CYS A 148 9.92 2.40 6.02
N ASN A 149 10.25 3.24 5.05
CA ASN A 149 10.19 4.70 5.22
C ASN A 149 8.73 5.23 5.23
N GLN A 150 8.55 6.53 5.39
CA GLN A 150 7.24 7.17 5.49
C GLN A 150 6.37 7.09 4.22
N ASN A 151 6.94 6.71 3.06
CA ASN A 151 6.13 6.40 1.87
C ASN A 151 5.27 5.15 2.04
N SER A 152 5.60 4.28 3.02
CA SER A 152 4.78 3.13 3.39
C SER A 152 3.65 3.58 4.31
N VAL A 153 2.53 3.94 3.69
CA VAL A 153 1.37 4.53 4.36
C VAL A 153 0.30 3.50 4.72
N MET A 154 -0.55 3.87 5.68
CA MET A 154 -1.75 3.13 6.08
C MET A 154 -2.96 3.98 5.71
N VAL A 155 -3.82 3.46 4.84
CA VAL A 155 -5.02 4.17 4.36
C VAL A 155 -6.21 3.82 5.25
N VAL A 156 -6.95 4.82 5.71
CA VAL A 156 -8.21 4.64 6.45
C VAL A 156 -9.28 5.56 5.90
N HIS A 157 -10.54 5.14 6.00
CA HIS A 157 -11.70 5.97 5.68
C HIS A 157 -12.06 6.91 6.85
N GLY A 158 -12.84 7.96 6.57
CA GLY A 158 -13.34 8.87 7.60
C GLY A 158 -14.22 8.21 8.65
N GLY A 159 -14.86 7.10 8.32
CA GLY A 159 -15.75 6.35 9.21
C GLY A 159 -17.20 6.80 9.15
N GLY A 160 -17.95 6.61 10.23
CA GLY A 160 -19.34 7.05 10.34
C GLY A 160 -19.48 8.52 10.75
N VAL A 161 -20.64 9.12 10.50
CA VAL A 161 -20.93 10.53 10.86
C VAL A 161 -21.60 10.69 12.23
N TYR A 162 -22.08 9.62 12.83
CA TYR A 162 -22.64 9.57 14.20
C TYR A 162 -23.69 10.68 14.49
N GLY A 163 -24.55 10.97 13.50
CA GLY A 163 -25.61 11.98 13.60
C GLY A 163 -25.17 13.43 13.34
N ASP A 164 -23.87 13.73 13.44
CA ASP A 164 -23.33 15.08 13.22
C ASP A 164 -21.93 14.99 12.58
N LYS A 165 -21.87 15.29 11.28
CA LYS A 165 -20.63 15.19 10.50
C LYS A 165 -19.56 16.18 10.99
N GLU A 166 -19.94 17.42 11.30
CA GLU A 166 -18.98 18.45 11.72
C GLU A 166 -18.36 18.10 13.08
N LYS A 167 -19.17 17.72 14.06
CA LYS A 167 -18.65 17.22 15.34
C LYS A 167 -17.80 15.97 15.18
N THR A 168 -18.09 15.14 14.18
CA THR A 168 -17.26 13.96 13.91
C THR A 168 -15.92 14.36 13.28
N LYS A 169 -15.87 15.37 12.41
CA LYS A 169 -14.60 15.93 11.91
C LYS A 169 -13.77 16.54 13.04
N ASP A 170 -14.40 17.24 13.98
CA ASP A 170 -13.73 17.79 15.18
C ASP A 170 -13.10 16.67 16.01
N ARG A 171 -13.88 15.68 16.38
CA ARG A 171 -13.45 14.50 17.14
C ARG A 171 -12.36 13.71 16.41
N TRP A 172 -12.47 13.58 15.09
CA TRP A 172 -11.45 12.94 14.27
C TRP A 172 -10.10 13.65 14.42
N CYS A 173 -10.09 14.99 14.37
CA CYS A 173 -8.88 15.78 14.55
C CYS A 173 -8.30 15.70 15.97
N GLU A 174 -9.15 15.63 16.99
CA GLU A 174 -8.73 15.47 18.40
C GLU A 174 -8.15 14.08 18.64
N GLN A 175 -8.86 13.04 18.23
CA GLN A 175 -8.46 11.65 18.44
C GLN A 175 -7.23 11.26 17.62
N PHE A 176 -7.01 11.85 16.44
CA PHE A 176 -5.78 11.67 15.68
C PHE A 176 -4.53 12.01 16.49
N LYS A 177 -4.58 13.05 17.30
CA LYS A 177 -3.46 13.49 18.16
C LYS A 177 -3.15 12.50 19.28
N LEU A 178 -4.12 11.64 19.63
CA LEU A 178 -3.96 10.62 20.66
C LEU A 178 -3.39 9.30 20.12
N LEU A 179 -3.28 9.15 18.79
CA LEU A 179 -2.67 7.98 18.18
C LEU A 179 -1.17 7.96 18.44
N PRO A 180 -0.52 6.78 18.51
CA PRO A 180 0.94 6.68 18.57
C PRO A 180 1.64 7.43 17.43
N GLU A 181 2.81 7.97 17.68
CA GLU A 181 3.54 8.81 16.73
C GLU A 181 3.83 8.10 15.40
N ASN A 182 4.21 6.81 15.44
CA ASN A 182 4.44 6.01 14.24
C ASN A 182 3.17 5.79 13.43
N VAL A 183 2.02 5.67 14.08
CA VAL A 183 0.70 5.63 13.43
C VAL A 183 0.41 6.96 12.74
N GLN A 184 0.53 8.09 13.47
CA GLN A 184 0.28 9.43 12.92
C GLN A 184 1.13 9.70 11.68
N LYS A 185 2.41 9.29 11.69
CA LYS A 185 3.35 9.48 10.58
C LYS A 185 2.97 8.68 9.32
N ARG A 186 2.26 7.56 9.48
CA ARG A 186 1.90 6.64 8.38
C ARG A 186 0.47 6.75 7.92
N LEU A 187 -0.42 7.27 8.77
CA LEU A 187 -1.86 7.33 8.47
C LEU A 187 -2.16 8.34 7.37
N VAL A 188 -3.02 7.96 6.43
CA VAL A 188 -3.57 8.81 5.36
C VAL A 188 -5.08 8.58 5.27
N LEU A 189 -5.83 9.63 4.94
CA LEU A 189 -7.28 9.64 4.96
C LEU A 189 -7.85 9.50 3.55
N GLU A 190 -8.80 8.59 3.36
CA GLU A 190 -9.48 8.35 2.10
C GLU A 190 -10.94 8.79 2.16
N ASN A 191 -11.43 9.41 1.08
CA ASN A 191 -12.86 9.65 0.90
C ASN A 191 -13.61 8.32 0.78
N CYS A 192 -14.82 8.26 1.29
CA CYS A 192 -15.63 7.04 1.22
C CYS A 192 -16.92 7.27 0.40
N GLU A 193 -17.55 6.17 0.04
CA GLU A 193 -18.73 6.19 -0.82
C GLU A 193 -20.00 6.77 -0.16
N ARG A 194 -20.02 6.93 1.20
CA ARG A 194 -21.25 7.26 1.94
C ARG A 194 -21.18 8.45 2.90
N CYS A 195 -20.13 8.53 3.69
CA CYS A 195 -20.11 9.40 4.87
C CYS A 195 -19.21 10.62 4.68
N PHE A 196 -18.03 10.44 4.14
CA PHE A 196 -17.03 11.49 4.01
C PHE A 196 -16.68 11.72 2.55
N SER A 197 -17.09 12.88 2.03
CA SER A 197 -16.68 13.35 0.70
C SER A 197 -15.19 13.66 0.66
N ILE A 198 -14.67 13.88 -0.54
CA ILE A 198 -13.30 14.38 -0.70
C ILE A 198 -13.10 15.74 -0.03
N GLN A 199 -14.13 16.62 -0.04
CA GLN A 199 -14.06 17.91 0.63
C GLN A 199 -13.96 17.75 2.14
N ASP A 200 -14.73 16.84 2.76
CA ASP A 200 -14.64 16.53 4.19
C ASP A 200 -13.24 16.04 4.59
N CYS A 201 -12.64 15.18 3.75
CA CYS A 201 -11.28 14.71 3.97
C CYS A 201 -10.24 15.82 3.87
N LEU A 202 -10.40 16.76 2.92
CA LEU A 202 -9.54 17.94 2.79
C LEU A 202 -9.69 18.92 3.96
N ASP A 203 -10.89 19.06 4.51
CA ASP A 203 -11.15 19.90 5.70
C ASP A 203 -10.41 19.34 6.93
N ILE A 204 -10.47 18.02 7.15
CA ILE A 204 -9.70 17.35 8.20
C ILE A 204 -8.19 17.51 7.92
N ALA A 205 -7.76 17.28 6.68
CA ALA A 205 -6.35 17.35 6.28
C ALA A 205 -5.73 18.73 6.56
N LYS A 206 -6.48 19.80 6.30
CA LYS A 206 -6.06 21.18 6.58
C LYS A 206 -5.79 21.42 8.06
N ARG A 207 -6.51 20.74 8.95
CA ARG A 207 -6.43 20.92 10.41
C ARG A 207 -5.31 20.14 11.07
N ILE A 208 -5.00 18.94 10.56
CA ILE A 208 -4.04 18.01 11.18
C ILE A 208 -2.89 17.59 10.25
N GLN A 209 -2.80 18.15 9.05
CA GLN A 209 -1.74 17.89 8.08
C GLN A 209 -1.61 16.39 7.69
N ILE A 210 -2.74 15.70 7.57
CA ILE A 210 -2.80 14.31 7.09
C ILE A 210 -2.93 14.28 5.57
N PRO A 211 -2.17 13.43 4.84
CA PRO A 211 -2.35 13.28 3.39
C PRO A 211 -3.70 12.65 3.05
N VAL A 212 -4.27 13.06 1.93
CA VAL A 212 -5.58 12.56 1.44
C VAL A 212 -5.38 11.66 0.23
N VAL A 213 -5.90 10.43 0.31
CA VAL A 213 -6.07 9.52 -0.82
C VAL A 213 -7.41 9.82 -1.47
N PHE A 214 -7.43 10.01 -2.78
CA PHE A 214 -8.65 10.15 -3.56
C PHE A 214 -8.96 8.82 -4.24
N ASP A 215 -10.07 8.19 -3.84
CA ASP A 215 -10.68 7.10 -4.59
C ASP A 215 -11.73 7.65 -5.54
N THR A 216 -11.54 7.37 -6.83
CA THR A 216 -12.37 7.89 -7.92
C THR A 216 -13.78 7.33 -7.88
N HIS A 217 -13.95 6.06 -7.55
CA HIS A 217 -15.23 5.40 -7.47
C HIS A 217 -16.03 5.79 -6.22
N HIS A 218 -15.34 5.93 -5.08
CA HIS A 218 -15.98 6.45 -3.87
C HIS A 218 -16.53 7.86 -4.09
N TYR A 219 -15.79 8.70 -4.84
CA TYR A 219 -16.29 10.01 -5.23
C TYR A 219 -17.57 9.90 -6.06
N ASP A 220 -17.58 9.08 -7.10
CA ASP A 220 -18.76 8.89 -7.97
C ASP A 220 -19.96 8.32 -7.18
N CYS A 221 -19.70 7.39 -6.26
CA CYS A 221 -20.72 6.83 -5.38
C CYS A 221 -21.30 7.90 -4.43
N TYR A 222 -20.41 8.71 -3.84
CA TYR A 222 -20.82 9.79 -2.93
C TYR A 222 -21.73 10.80 -3.64
N VAL A 223 -21.33 11.30 -4.79
CA VAL A 223 -22.14 12.22 -5.62
C VAL A 223 -23.50 11.62 -5.94
N LYS A 224 -23.56 10.34 -6.29
CA LYS A 224 -24.80 9.64 -6.60
C LYS A 224 -25.72 9.49 -5.39
N LEU A 225 -25.15 9.27 -4.20
CA LEU A 225 -25.91 9.09 -2.95
C LEU A 225 -26.31 10.41 -2.30
N HIS A 226 -25.65 11.52 -2.64
CA HIS A 226 -25.90 12.86 -2.09
C HIS A 226 -26.22 13.89 -3.18
N PRO A 227 -27.29 13.68 -3.98
CA PRO A 227 -27.57 14.53 -5.16
C PRO A 227 -27.88 16.00 -4.81
N HIS A 228 -28.11 16.31 -3.53
CA HIS A 228 -28.36 17.68 -3.06
C HIS A 228 -27.08 18.41 -2.61
N GLU A 229 -25.96 17.69 -2.46
CA GLU A 229 -24.66 18.29 -2.16
C GLU A 229 -23.98 18.68 -3.48
N GLN A 230 -23.59 19.97 -3.58
CA GLN A 230 -22.84 20.44 -4.75
C GLN A 230 -21.38 20.05 -4.61
N MET A 231 -20.96 19.09 -5.42
CA MET A 231 -19.56 18.66 -5.48
C MET A 231 -18.91 19.22 -6.73
N GLU A 232 -17.69 19.77 -6.57
CA GLU A 232 -16.85 20.19 -7.70
C GLU A 232 -16.34 18.96 -8.48
N LYS A 233 -16.00 19.16 -9.76
CA LYS A 233 -15.40 18.08 -10.60
C LYS A 233 -14.09 17.59 -9.99
N PRO A 234 -13.67 16.34 -10.22
CA PRO A 234 -12.43 15.77 -9.66
C PRO A 234 -11.19 16.62 -9.90
N ASP A 235 -11.06 17.24 -11.09
CA ASP A 235 -9.92 18.11 -11.43
C ASP A 235 -9.69 19.27 -10.45
N TYR A 236 -10.75 19.79 -9.87
CA TYR A 236 -10.70 20.87 -8.89
C TYR A 236 -9.99 20.46 -7.60
N TYR A 237 -10.13 19.19 -7.21
CA TYR A 237 -9.55 18.67 -5.99
C TYR A 237 -8.09 18.23 -6.16
N ILE A 238 -7.65 17.85 -7.36
CA ILE A 238 -6.30 17.30 -7.60
C ILE A 238 -5.19 18.19 -7.01
N PRO A 239 -5.09 19.50 -7.29
CA PRO A 239 -4.01 20.32 -6.73
C PRO A 239 -4.07 20.40 -5.19
N LYS A 240 -5.27 20.41 -4.59
CA LYS A 240 -5.45 20.44 -3.14
C LYS A 240 -5.01 19.11 -2.50
N ILE A 241 -5.35 17.98 -3.14
CA ILE A 241 -4.90 16.66 -2.71
C ILE A 241 -3.38 16.56 -2.76
N LEU A 242 -2.75 16.95 -3.89
CA LEU A 242 -1.31 16.91 -4.04
C LEU A 242 -0.59 17.74 -2.98
N GLU A 243 -1.18 18.87 -2.56
CA GLU A 243 -0.62 19.70 -1.49
C GLU A 243 -0.57 18.98 -0.14
N THR A 244 -1.58 18.16 0.19
CA THR A 244 -1.59 17.39 1.45
C THR A 244 -0.43 16.39 1.52
N TRP A 245 0.03 15.87 0.39
CA TRP A 245 1.17 14.96 0.32
C TRP A 245 2.52 15.66 0.42
N LYS A 246 2.62 16.90 -0.11
CA LYS A 246 3.84 17.72 -0.02
C LYS A 246 4.21 18.05 1.41
N VAL A 247 3.23 18.30 2.28
CA VAL A 247 3.45 18.59 3.71
C VAL A 247 4.33 17.53 4.37
N ARG A 248 4.16 16.26 4.01
CA ARG A 248 4.98 15.15 4.52
C ARG A 248 6.13 14.75 3.60
N ASN A 249 6.30 15.41 2.46
CA ASN A 249 7.30 15.08 1.45
C ASN A 249 7.30 13.60 1.04
N ILE A 250 6.12 13.03 0.85
CA ILE A 250 5.92 11.64 0.43
C ILE A 250 5.14 11.58 -0.88
N LYS A 251 5.32 10.48 -1.63
CA LYS A 251 4.72 10.32 -2.95
C LYS A 251 3.19 10.17 -2.86
N PRO A 252 2.40 10.96 -3.61
CA PRO A 252 0.95 10.86 -3.65
C PRO A 252 0.47 9.48 -4.11
N LYS A 253 -0.63 9.04 -3.52
CA LYS A 253 -1.31 7.80 -3.83
C LYS A 253 -2.79 8.04 -4.07
N PHE A 254 -3.30 7.43 -5.14
CA PHE A 254 -4.70 7.46 -5.54
C PHE A 254 -5.24 6.04 -5.58
N HIS A 255 -6.56 5.89 -5.43
CA HIS A 255 -7.24 4.63 -5.67
C HIS A 255 -8.14 4.76 -6.90
N VAL A 256 -8.18 3.70 -7.71
CA VAL A 256 -9.06 3.60 -8.87
C VAL A 256 -9.80 2.28 -8.78
N SER A 257 -11.10 2.38 -8.75
CA SER A 257 -12.05 1.28 -8.86
C SER A 257 -13.22 1.69 -9.74
N GLU A 258 -14.06 0.75 -10.13
CA GLU A 258 -15.26 1.00 -10.91
C GLU A 258 -16.44 0.23 -10.30
N GLN A 259 -17.66 0.72 -10.52
CA GLN A 259 -18.88 0.06 -10.07
C GLN A 259 -19.04 -1.32 -10.72
N GLY A 260 -19.14 -2.34 -9.88
CA GLY A 260 -19.51 -3.68 -10.30
C GLY A 260 -21.01 -3.94 -10.24
N SER A 261 -21.41 -5.17 -10.51
CA SER A 261 -22.78 -5.61 -10.29
C SER A 261 -23.15 -5.60 -8.81
N GLY A 262 -24.36 -5.18 -8.48
CA GLY A 262 -24.90 -5.15 -7.11
C GLY A 262 -25.09 -3.73 -6.59
N ARG A 263 -25.06 -3.57 -5.25
CA ARG A 263 -25.27 -2.27 -4.59
C ARG A 263 -24.15 -1.27 -4.89
N VAL A 264 -24.48 0.02 -4.73
CA VAL A 264 -23.50 1.12 -4.84
C VAL A 264 -22.29 0.85 -3.94
N GLY A 265 -21.08 1.03 -4.48
CA GLY A 265 -19.82 0.75 -3.80
C GLY A 265 -19.22 -0.64 -4.07
N HIS A 266 -19.94 -1.55 -4.75
CA HIS A 266 -19.33 -2.82 -5.16
C HIS A 266 -18.35 -2.62 -6.31
N HIS A 267 -17.14 -3.14 -6.13
CA HIS A 267 -16.09 -3.08 -7.16
C HIS A 267 -16.40 -4.00 -8.33
N SER A 268 -16.01 -3.60 -9.52
CA SER A 268 -16.04 -4.39 -10.74
C SER A 268 -14.98 -5.49 -10.77
N ASP A 269 -15.07 -6.41 -11.70
CA ASP A 269 -14.04 -7.42 -11.95
C ASP A 269 -12.76 -6.79 -12.53
N TYR A 270 -12.91 -5.85 -13.45
CA TYR A 270 -11.83 -5.13 -14.14
C TYR A 270 -12.07 -3.63 -14.06
N ILE A 271 -11.05 -2.86 -14.39
CA ILE A 271 -11.11 -1.43 -14.58
C ILE A 271 -10.95 -1.17 -16.08
N GLU A 272 -11.92 -0.49 -16.67
CA GLU A 272 -11.92 -0.21 -18.09
C GLU A 272 -11.06 1.01 -18.44
N THR A 273 -11.05 2.02 -17.55
CA THR A 273 -10.30 3.26 -17.81
C THR A 273 -9.69 3.84 -16.54
N ILE A 274 -8.48 4.38 -16.68
CA ILE A 274 -7.92 5.29 -15.68
C ILE A 274 -8.33 6.70 -16.06
N PRO A 275 -8.96 7.49 -15.17
CA PRO A 275 -9.39 8.85 -15.48
C PRO A 275 -8.26 9.73 -15.98
N GLU A 276 -8.52 10.51 -17.03
CA GLU A 276 -7.51 11.36 -17.70
C GLU A 276 -6.91 12.40 -16.73
N TYR A 277 -7.69 12.93 -15.80
CA TYR A 277 -7.18 13.85 -14.80
C TYR A 277 -6.10 13.23 -13.89
N LEU A 278 -6.09 11.90 -13.68
CA LEU A 278 -5.00 11.21 -13.00
C LEU A 278 -3.80 10.97 -13.92
N LEU A 279 -4.05 10.56 -15.18
CA LEU A 279 -2.99 10.32 -16.17
C LEU A 279 -2.20 11.60 -16.48
N SER A 280 -2.84 12.78 -16.40
CA SER A 280 -2.23 14.07 -16.68
C SER A 280 -1.39 14.66 -15.54
N ILE A 281 -1.52 14.13 -14.30
CA ILE A 281 -0.81 14.66 -13.12
C ILE A 281 0.71 14.78 -13.33
N PRO A 282 1.42 13.76 -13.84
CA PRO A 282 2.87 13.87 -14.01
C PRO A 282 3.31 15.00 -14.92
N LEU A 283 2.54 15.25 -15.97
CA LEU A 283 2.83 16.35 -16.91
C LEU A 283 2.43 17.71 -16.33
N LYS A 284 1.21 17.80 -15.77
CA LYS A 284 0.62 19.07 -15.32
C LYS A 284 1.27 19.60 -14.04
N TYR A 285 1.64 18.71 -13.12
CA TYR A 285 2.14 19.08 -11.79
C TYR A 285 3.59 18.64 -11.54
N ASN A 286 4.28 18.07 -12.54
CA ASN A 286 5.65 17.55 -12.43
C ASN A 286 5.83 16.61 -11.21
N THR A 287 4.84 15.78 -10.93
CA THR A 287 4.77 14.92 -9.73
C THR A 287 4.56 13.47 -10.13
N GLU A 288 5.37 12.56 -9.58
CA GLU A 288 5.11 11.13 -9.70
C GLU A 288 3.97 10.70 -8.77
N ILE A 289 3.16 9.73 -9.19
CA ILE A 289 2.05 9.22 -8.40
C ILE A 289 1.98 7.70 -8.43
N ASP A 290 1.34 7.13 -7.42
CA ASP A 290 0.93 5.74 -7.39
C ASP A 290 -0.60 5.64 -7.52
N ILE A 291 -1.07 4.66 -8.30
CA ILE A 291 -2.50 4.35 -8.43
C ILE A 291 -2.72 2.90 -7.99
N MET A 292 -3.43 2.72 -6.89
CA MET A 292 -3.88 1.40 -6.44
C MET A 292 -5.08 0.96 -7.25
N ILE A 293 -5.02 -0.25 -7.82
CA ILE A 293 -6.08 -0.82 -8.64
C ILE A 293 -6.96 -1.72 -7.78
N GLU A 294 -8.20 -1.29 -7.56
CA GLU A 294 -9.15 -1.99 -6.68
C GLU A 294 -10.20 -2.77 -7.48
N ALA A 295 -9.75 -3.73 -8.25
CA ALA A 295 -10.60 -4.64 -9.04
C ALA A 295 -10.61 -6.05 -8.44
N LYS A 296 -11.72 -6.80 -8.60
CA LYS A 296 -11.83 -8.18 -8.11
C LYS A 296 -10.83 -9.12 -8.77
N LYS A 297 -10.50 -8.92 -10.05
CA LYS A 297 -9.53 -9.73 -10.82
C LYS A 297 -8.07 -9.33 -10.60
N LYS A 298 -7.78 -8.50 -9.59
CA LYS A 298 -6.45 -8.21 -9.03
C LYS A 298 -5.38 -7.94 -10.11
N GLU A 299 -4.33 -8.78 -10.15
CA GLU A 299 -3.23 -8.68 -11.13
C GLU A 299 -3.70 -8.85 -12.58
N LYS A 300 -4.78 -9.60 -12.82
CA LYS A 300 -5.35 -9.76 -14.16
C LYS A 300 -5.92 -8.42 -14.66
N ALA A 301 -6.50 -7.61 -13.76
CA ALA A 301 -6.97 -6.26 -14.09
C ALA A 301 -5.78 -5.32 -14.38
N ILE A 302 -4.69 -5.39 -13.62
CA ILE A 302 -3.48 -4.61 -13.87
C ILE A 302 -2.86 -4.99 -15.22
N LYS A 303 -2.78 -6.27 -15.55
CA LYS A 303 -2.27 -6.73 -16.86
C LYS A 303 -3.09 -6.14 -18.01
N LYS A 304 -4.44 -6.17 -17.91
CA LYS A 304 -5.33 -5.56 -18.92
C LYS A 304 -5.10 -4.05 -19.06
N LEU A 305 -4.87 -3.33 -17.93
CA LEU A 305 -4.52 -1.92 -17.97
C LEU A 305 -3.15 -1.68 -18.62
N TYR A 306 -2.15 -2.54 -18.41
CA TYR A 306 -0.87 -2.44 -19.09
C TYR A 306 -0.93 -2.70 -20.59
N GLU A 307 -1.88 -3.51 -21.05
CA GLU A 307 -2.17 -3.68 -22.49
C GLU A 307 -2.76 -2.39 -23.08
N LYS A 308 -3.72 -1.78 -22.39
CA LYS A 308 -4.37 -0.53 -22.79
C LYS A 308 -3.45 0.70 -22.66
N TYR A 309 -2.63 0.74 -21.61
CA TYR A 309 -1.71 1.83 -21.27
C TYR A 309 -0.27 1.31 -21.13
N PRO A 310 0.42 0.92 -22.23
CA PRO A 310 1.75 0.29 -22.15
C PRO A 310 2.81 1.14 -21.46
N PHE A 311 2.65 2.47 -21.45
CA PHE A 311 3.57 3.43 -20.81
C PHE A 311 3.53 3.36 -19.27
N LEU A 312 2.49 2.75 -18.68
CA LEU A 312 2.40 2.55 -17.23
C LEU A 312 3.25 1.37 -16.75
N ASN A 313 3.56 0.41 -17.63
CA ASN A 313 4.39 -0.73 -17.25
C ASN A 313 5.86 -0.32 -17.18
N CYS A 314 6.44 -0.37 -15.99
CA CYS A 314 7.83 0.03 -15.74
C CYS A 314 8.86 -0.73 -16.59
N LYS A 315 8.59 -2.00 -16.96
CA LYS A 315 9.46 -2.80 -17.83
C LYS A 315 9.53 -2.30 -19.26
N ASN A 316 8.43 -1.78 -19.78
CA ASN A 316 8.41 -1.22 -21.14
C ASN A 316 9.25 0.05 -21.23
N LYS A 317 9.35 0.84 -20.16
CA LYS A 317 10.22 2.04 -20.09
C LYS A 317 11.70 1.69 -20.26
N GLN A 318 12.15 0.57 -19.72
CA GLN A 318 13.53 0.10 -19.89
C GLN A 318 13.81 -0.38 -21.33
N LYS A 319 12.85 -1.08 -21.97
CA LYS A 319 12.95 -1.53 -23.35
C LYS A 319 12.97 -0.35 -24.35
N ILE A 320 12.17 0.70 -24.08
CA ILE A 320 12.15 1.91 -24.91
C ILE A 320 13.46 2.71 -24.76
N LYS A 321 14.01 2.86 -23.54
CA LYS A 321 15.32 3.50 -23.33
C LYS A 321 16.45 2.77 -24.05
N LEU A 322 16.43 1.44 -24.09
CA LEU A 322 17.40 0.61 -24.82
C LEU A 322 17.27 0.71 -26.34
N LYS A 323 16.04 0.91 -26.87
CA LYS A 323 15.82 1.10 -28.32
C LYS A 323 16.19 2.51 -28.82
N ILE A 324 16.06 3.53 -27.96
CA ILE A 324 16.38 4.92 -28.33
C ILE A 324 17.90 5.21 -28.28
N ASN A 325 18.72 4.33 -27.66
CA ASN A 325 20.16 4.50 -27.58
C ASN A 325 20.94 3.31 -28.16
N PRO A 326 20.87 3.05 -29.49
CA PRO A 326 21.58 1.90 -30.10
C PRO A 326 23.09 2.12 -30.19
N ARG A 327 23.65 3.30 -29.83
CA ARG A 327 25.06 3.64 -29.99
C ARG A 327 25.93 3.49 -28.75
N LYS A 328 25.44 2.96 -27.65
CA LYS A 328 26.26 2.55 -26.50
C LYS A 328 26.21 1.04 -26.28
N LYS A 329 26.67 0.26 -27.25
CA LYS A 329 27.35 -1.00 -26.93
C LYS A 329 28.70 -0.66 -26.30
N VAL A 330 28.69 -0.41 -24.99
CA VAL A 330 29.92 -0.51 -24.22
C VAL A 330 30.27 -1.99 -24.21
N SER A 331 31.26 -2.37 -24.96
CA SER A 331 31.90 -3.69 -24.84
C SER A 331 32.45 -3.76 -23.41
N ILE A 332 31.69 -4.38 -22.52
CA ILE A 332 32.23 -4.82 -21.23
C ILE A 332 33.20 -5.94 -21.59
N LYS A 333 34.49 -5.60 -21.69
CA LYS A 333 35.56 -6.56 -21.82
C LYS A 333 35.45 -7.52 -20.63
N GLU A 334 35.30 -8.80 -20.89
CA GLU A 334 35.23 -9.89 -19.88
C GLU A 334 36.39 -9.91 -18.87
N GLY A 335 37.41 -9.08 -19.09
CA GLY A 335 38.53 -8.88 -18.18
C GLY A 335 38.24 -8.14 -16.87
N ALA A 336 37.20 -7.29 -16.81
CA ALA A 336 36.91 -6.51 -15.61
C ALA A 336 36.20 -7.34 -14.53
N THR A 337 35.32 -8.23 -14.93
CA THR A 337 34.56 -9.11 -14.01
C THR A 337 35.50 -10.18 -13.37
N LYS A 338 36.48 -10.72 -14.12
CA LYS A 338 37.49 -11.65 -13.58
C LYS A 338 38.41 -10.97 -12.55
N LYS A 339 38.74 -9.68 -12.73
CA LYS A 339 39.59 -8.91 -11.79
C LYS A 339 38.85 -8.57 -10.49
N LEU A 340 37.54 -8.27 -10.56
CA LEU A 340 36.72 -7.98 -9.40
C LEU A 340 36.48 -9.24 -8.54
N ASN A 341 36.15 -10.37 -9.18
CA ASN A 341 35.96 -11.64 -8.49
C ASN A 341 37.26 -12.15 -7.82
N LYS A 342 38.42 -11.98 -8.44
CA LYS A 342 39.73 -12.32 -7.79
C LYS A 342 40.03 -11.41 -6.59
N LYS A 343 39.62 -10.14 -6.60
CA LYS A 343 39.75 -9.21 -5.44
C LYS A 343 38.84 -9.61 -4.28
N ILE A 344 37.59 -9.99 -4.56
CA ILE A 344 36.61 -10.42 -3.55
C ILE A 344 37.07 -11.74 -2.89
N ILE A 345 37.53 -12.70 -3.65
CA ILE A 345 38.05 -13.99 -3.12
C ILE A 345 39.27 -13.75 -2.23
N LYS A 346 40.17 -12.83 -2.57
CA LYS A 346 41.34 -12.48 -1.74
C LYS A 346 40.96 -11.81 -0.43
N ILE A 347 39.91 -11.01 -0.42
CA ILE A 347 39.40 -10.35 0.81
C ILE A 347 38.73 -11.34 1.76
N ILE A 348 37.99 -12.31 1.19
CA ILE A 348 37.30 -13.35 1.98
C ILE A 348 38.32 -14.31 2.59
N SER A 349 39.37 -14.70 1.85
CA SER A 349 40.42 -15.58 2.37
C SER A 349 41.31 -14.90 3.44
N LYS A 350 41.53 -13.59 3.34
CA LYS A 350 42.27 -12.83 4.36
C LYS A 350 41.46 -12.67 5.66
N LYS A 351 40.13 -12.49 5.56
CA LYS A 351 39.24 -12.47 6.74
C LYS A 351 39.13 -13.83 7.44
N LYS A 352 39.13 -14.94 6.71
CA LYS A 352 39.13 -16.29 7.32
C LYS A 352 40.42 -16.60 8.08
N ARG A 353 41.59 -16.09 7.66
CA ARG A 353 42.87 -16.28 8.38
C ARG A 353 42.98 -15.43 9.65
N LEU A 354 42.27 -14.28 9.72
CA LEU A 354 42.24 -13.40 10.91
C LEU A 354 41.23 -13.85 11.98
N LEU A 355 40.39 -14.82 11.67
CA LEU A 355 39.43 -15.41 12.63
C LEU A 355 39.89 -16.79 13.16
N GLN A 356 41.10 -17.23 12.79
CA GLN A 356 41.71 -18.47 13.26
C GLN A 356 43.02 -18.25 14.05
N GLN A 357 43.33 -17.01 14.36
CA GLN A 357 44.30 -16.56 15.37
C GLN A 357 43.55 -15.87 16.53
#